data_a9ec7e5aea3efac64338fb71c1094b8f
#
_entry.id   a9ec7e5aea3efac64338fb71c1094b8f
#
_cell.length_a   1.000
_cell.length_b   1.000
_cell.length_c   1.000
_cell.angle_alpha   90.00
_cell.angle_beta   90.00
_cell.angle_gamma   90.00
#
_symmetry.space_group_name_H-M   'P 1'
#
loop_
_entity.id
_entity.type
_entity.pdbx_description
1 polymer ?
#
loop_
_entity_poly.entity_id
_entity_poly.type
_entity_poly.pdbx_seq_one_letter_code
_entity_poly.pdbx_strand_id
1 'polypeptide(L)'
;IKKLKKLTEMDYLPNDYKTKAASVQIRDQTNWNDEITIDAGSLNNVQEGMAVCDSKGMIGVVSHVTEISSTVSLLTSENPSNQIPVMIINGDQTIYGLLKNYDVNKKVLNITLLSGIDKLEKNAKVYTSGLGGDGKCPKGIYIGKAKKLVTQSDGTTMTLTVKTAAQFKDLSYVSVVKKVNGNEE
;
A
#
# COMPACT_ATOMS: atom_id res chain seq x y z
N ILE A 1 -12.94 19.83 -0.29
CA ILE A 1 -12.20 20.45 -1.41
C ILE A 1 -10.70 20.37 -1.20
N LYS A 2 -10.17 20.74 -0.03
CA LYS A 2 -8.71 20.65 0.24
C LYS A 2 -8.15 19.22 0.22
N LYS A 3 -8.91 18.21 0.68
CA LYS A 3 -8.49 16.80 0.64
C LYS A 3 -8.49 16.24 -0.79
N LEU A 4 -9.48 16.58 -1.61
CA LEU A 4 -9.53 16.19 -3.02
C LEU A 4 -8.40 16.81 -3.83
N LYS A 5 -8.04 18.06 -3.57
CA LYS A 5 -6.94 18.75 -4.24
C LYS A 5 -5.58 18.10 -3.90
N LYS A 6 -5.39 17.65 -2.63
CA LYS A 6 -4.20 16.90 -2.23
C LYS A 6 -4.10 15.51 -2.85
N LEU A 7 -5.23 14.87 -3.20
CA LEU A 7 -5.25 13.58 -3.89
C LEU A 7 -4.80 13.69 -5.36
N THR A 8 -4.92 14.86 -5.98
CA THR A 8 -4.47 15.11 -7.35
C THR A 8 -2.99 15.53 -7.44
N GLU A 9 -2.39 15.93 -6.30
CA GLU A 9 -1.00 16.38 -6.20
C GLU A 9 -0.17 15.35 -5.42
N MET A 10 -0.19 14.08 -5.87
CA MET A 10 0.62 13.02 -5.25
C MET A 10 2.03 13.01 -5.84
N ASP A 11 2.91 13.84 -5.29
CA ASP A 11 4.31 14.00 -5.75
C ASP A 11 5.15 12.72 -5.63
N TYR A 12 4.65 11.71 -4.90
CA TYR A 12 5.36 10.46 -4.70
C TYR A 12 5.02 9.37 -5.73
N LEU A 13 4.05 9.63 -6.62
CA LEU A 13 3.73 8.68 -7.69
C LEU A 13 4.60 8.92 -8.91
N PRO A 14 5.11 7.85 -9.54
CA PRO A 14 5.78 7.99 -10.82
C PRO A 14 4.85 8.59 -11.89
N ASN A 15 5.44 9.34 -12.84
CA ASN A 15 4.69 10.04 -13.89
C ASN A 15 3.88 9.12 -14.82
N ASP A 16 4.16 7.81 -14.80
CA ASP A 16 3.50 6.81 -15.66
C ASP A 16 2.18 6.30 -15.09
N TYR A 17 1.69 6.88 -14.00
CA TYR A 17 0.47 6.44 -13.33
C TYR A 17 -0.62 7.51 -13.35
N LYS A 18 -1.84 7.04 -13.56
CA LYS A 18 -3.05 7.84 -13.41
C LYS A 18 -3.78 7.42 -12.14
N THR A 19 -4.50 8.35 -11.55
CA THR A 19 -5.32 8.11 -10.36
C THR A 19 -6.78 8.37 -10.64
N LYS A 20 -7.63 7.54 -10.06
CA LYS A 20 -9.08 7.76 -10.01
C LYS A 20 -9.49 8.04 -8.58
N ALA A 21 -9.96 9.25 -8.31
CA ALA A 21 -10.50 9.61 -7.00
C ALA A 21 -11.82 8.88 -6.73
N ALA A 22 -12.00 8.44 -5.51
CA ALA A 22 -13.20 7.77 -5.04
C ALA A 22 -13.54 8.19 -3.60
N SER A 23 -14.82 8.13 -3.25
CA SER A 23 -15.27 8.32 -1.88
C SER A 23 -15.42 6.99 -1.15
N VAL A 24 -15.10 6.98 0.12
CA VAL A 24 -15.37 5.85 1.01
C VAL A 24 -16.85 5.88 1.39
N GLN A 25 -17.57 4.82 1.03
CA GLN A 25 -19.01 4.70 1.25
C GLN A 25 -19.34 3.94 2.53
N ILE A 26 -18.63 2.84 2.76
CA ILE A 26 -18.87 1.95 3.88
C ILE A 26 -17.53 1.64 4.54
N ARG A 27 -17.51 1.75 5.85
CA ARG A 27 -16.43 1.27 6.71
C ARG A 27 -17.05 0.64 7.95
N ASP A 28 -16.97 -0.69 8.04
CA ASP A 28 -17.56 -1.43 9.15
C ASP A 28 -16.83 -1.10 10.45
N GLN A 29 -17.58 -0.74 11.50
CA GLN A 29 -17.01 -0.45 12.81
C GLN A 29 -16.41 -1.68 13.49
N THR A 30 -16.92 -2.86 13.18
CA THR A 30 -16.40 -4.13 13.72
C THR A 30 -15.08 -4.51 13.06
N ASN A 31 -14.96 -4.26 11.77
CA ASN A 31 -13.77 -4.58 10.95
C ASN A 31 -13.07 -3.29 10.43
N TRP A 32 -13.00 -2.28 11.29
CA TRP A 32 -12.51 -0.95 10.94
C TRP A 32 -11.13 -0.93 10.26
N ASN A 33 -10.26 -1.84 10.66
CA ASN A 33 -8.90 -1.93 10.13
C ASN A 33 -8.76 -2.84 8.91
N ASP A 34 -9.82 -3.57 8.53
CA ASP A 34 -9.70 -4.62 7.52
C ASP A 34 -10.10 -4.16 6.13
N GLU A 35 -11.28 -3.56 5.99
CA GLU A 35 -11.84 -3.26 4.68
C GLU A 35 -12.62 -1.95 4.64
N ILE A 36 -12.63 -1.33 3.45
CA ILE A 36 -13.51 -0.22 3.11
C ILE A 36 -14.17 -0.49 1.76
N THR A 37 -15.35 0.09 1.54
CA THR A 37 -16.01 0.12 0.23
C THR A 37 -15.94 1.52 -0.36
N ILE A 38 -15.55 1.61 -1.62
CA ILE A 38 -15.42 2.86 -2.37
C ILE A 38 -16.39 2.90 -3.55
N ASP A 39 -16.77 4.10 -3.98
CA ASP A 39 -17.72 4.37 -5.06
C ASP A 39 -17.08 4.37 -6.46
N ALA A 40 -16.12 3.52 -6.69
CA ALA A 40 -15.50 3.29 -7.99
C ALA A 40 -15.41 1.80 -8.28
N GLY A 41 -15.87 1.37 -9.44
CA GLY A 41 -15.93 -0.02 -9.85
C GLY A 41 -15.40 -0.26 -11.26
N SER A 42 -15.81 -1.36 -11.89
CA SER A 42 -15.34 -1.74 -13.22
C SER A 42 -15.72 -0.73 -14.30
N LEU A 43 -16.84 0.00 -14.13
CA LEU A 43 -17.21 1.10 -15.03
C LEU A 43 -16.22 2.28 -14.99
N ASN A 44 -15.43 2.39 -13.94
CA ASN A 44 -14.33 3.34 -13.79
C ASN A 44 -12.96 2.72 -14.12
N ASN A 45 -12.94 1.55 -14.75
CA ASN A 45 -11.73 0.77 -15.02
C ASN A 45 -10.94 0.36 -13.77
N VAL A 46 -11.62 0.16 -12.64
CA VAL A 46 -11.04 -0.42 -11.44
C VAL A 46 -10.99 -1.93 -11.58
N GLN A 47 -9.88 -2.53 -11.18
CA GLN A 47 -9.67 -3.98 -11.21
C GLN A 47 -9.12 -4.46 -9.86
N GLU A 48 -9.38 -5.71 -9.52
CA GLU A 48 -8.78 -6.37 -8.36
C GLU A 48 -7.25 -6.35 -8.47
N GLY A 49 -6.57 -6.12 -7.35
CA GLY A 49 -5.12 -6.00 -7.28
C GLY A 49 -4.57 -4.59 -7.48
N MET A 50 -5.38 -3.63 -7.89
CA MET A 50 -4.95 -2.24 -7.99
C MET A 50 -4.68 -1.63 -6.62
N ALA A 51 -3.64 -0.81 -6.52
CA ALA A 51 -3.30 -0.11 -5.30
C ALA A 51 -4.25 1.07 -5.05
N VAL A 52 -4.53 1.31 -3.79
CA VAL A 52 -5.34 2.44 -3.31
C VAL A 52 -4.54 3.26 -2.33
N CYS A 53 -4.58 4.57 -2.50
CA CYS A 53 -3.79 5.53 -1.72
C CYS A 53 -4.66 6.63 -1.14
N ASP A 54 -4.19 7.21 -0.03
CA ASP A 54 -4.62 8.53 0.42
C ASP A 54 -3.60 9.60 -0.03
N SER A 55 -3.72 10.82 0.51
CA SER A 55 -2.80 11.92 0.16
C SER A 55 -1.35 11.72 0.61
N LYS A 56 -1.05 10.72 1.44
CA LYS A 56 0.26 10.51 2.06
C LYS A 56 0.92 9.20 1.69
N GLY A 57 0.15 8.20 1.32
CA GLY A 57 0.71 6.89 0.99
C GLY A 57 -0.35 5.84 0.67
N MET A 58 0.11 4.62 0.48
CA MET A 58 -0.74 3.48 0.19
C MET A 58 -1.58 3.09 1.40
N ILE A 59 -2.87 2.84 1.17
CA ILE A 59 -3.78 2.35 2.21
C ILE A 59 -4.15 0.89 2.05
N GLY A 60 -4.10 0.36 0.84
CA GLY A 60 -4.49 -1.02 0.60
C GLY A 60 -4.54 -1.39 -0.88
N VAL A 61 -5.18 -2.50 -1.15
CA VAL A 61 -5.33 -3.11 -2.47
C VAL A 61 -6.79 -3.46 -2.70
N VAL A 62 -7.27 -3.26 -3.91
CA VAL A 62 -8.63 -3.65 -4.32
C VAL A 62 -8.75 -5.17 -4.25
N SER A 63 -9.66 -5.67 -3.43
CA SER A 63 -9.90 -7.10 -3.21
C SER A 63 -11.10 -7.65 -3.96
N HIS A 64 -12.09 -6.81 -4.22
CA HIS A 64 -13.29 -7.18 -4.95
C HIS A 64 -13.86 -5.99 -5.72
N VAL A 65 -14.42 -6.23 -6.91
CA VAL A 65 -14.96 -5.19 -7.80
C VAL A 65 -16.36 -5.54 -8.26
N THR A 66 -17.27 -4.58 -8.12
CA THR A 66 -18.57 -4.57 -8.79
C THR A 66 -18.57 -3.54 -9.93
N GLU A 67 -19.70 -3.37 -10.63
CA GLU A 67 -19.78 -2.36 -11.69
C GLU A 67 -19.54 -0.93 -11.18
N ILE A 68 -20.08 -0.60 -10.01
CA ILE A 68 -20.13 0.77 -9.46
C ILE A 68 -19.33 0.97 -8.19
N SER A 69 -18.85 -0.09 -7.55
CA SER A 69 -18.13 -0.03 -6.27
C SER A 69 -16.99 -1.04 -6.21
N SER A 70 -16.11 -0.86 -5.25
CA SER A 70 -15.04 -1.82 -4.96
C SER A 70 -14.79 -1.94 -3.48
N THR A 71 -14.39 -3.13 -3.05
CA THR A 71 -13.88 -3.38 -1.71
C THR A 71 -12.36 -3.27 -1.73
N VAL A 72 -11.81 -2.56 -0.76
CA VAL A 72 -10.37 -2.37 -0.59
C VAL A 72 -9.95 -3.05 0.71
N SER A 73 -9.04 -4.02 0.60
CA SER A 73 -8.37 -4.62 1.75
C SER A 73 -7.27 -3.67 2.23
N LEU A 74 -7.37 -3.23 3.48
CA LEU A 74 -6.45 -2.26 4.07
C LEU A 74 -5.13 -2.91 4.50
N LEU A 75 -4.04 -2.15 4.47
CA LEU A 75 -2.74 -2.60 5.00
C LEU A 75 -2.76 -2.87 6.49
N THR A 76 -3.72 -2.27 7.21
CA THR A 76 -3.95 -2.46 8.65
C THR A 76 -4.75 -3.70 9.00
N SER A 77 -5.15 -4.51 8.02
CA SER A 77 -5.81 -5.79 8.25
C SER A 77 -4.86 -6.77 8.97
N GLU A 78 -5.39 -7.45 9.97
CA GLU A 78 -4.67 -8.54 10.67
C GLU A 78 -4.63 -9.83 9.85
N ASN A 79 -5.50 -9.96 8.87
CA ASN A 79 -5.66 -11.15 8.04
C ASN A 79 -5.04 -10.93 6.65
N PRO A 80 -3.75 -11.25 6.47
CA PRO A 80 -3.06 -10.99 5.22
C PRO A 80 -3.42 -12.05 4.17
N SER A 81 -4.56 -11.92 3.53
CA SER A 81 -4.84 -12.72 2.32
C SER A 81 -3.95 -12.28 1.15
N ASN A 82 -3.38 -11.07 1.22
CA ASN A 82 -2.56 -10.49 0.18
C ASN A 82 -1.19 -10.08 0.71
N GLN A 83 -0.19 -10.93 0.48
CA GLN A 83 1.20 -10.56 0.70
C GLN A 83 1.64 -9.59 -0.39
N ILE A 84 1.95 -8.36 -0.01
CA ILE A 84 2.35 -7.30 -0.95
C ILE A 84 3.87 -7.28 -1.06
N PRO A 85 4.43 -7.50 -2.27
CA PRO A 85 5.86 -7.33 -2.50
C PRO A 85 6.26 -5.86 -2.35
N VAL A 86 7.30 -5.61 -1.57
CA VAL A 86 7.80 -4.27 -1.28
C VAL A 86 9.29 -4.15 -1.56
N MET A 87 9.75 -2.93 -1.76
CA MET A 87 11.16 -2.58 -1.82
C MET A 87 11.49 -1.55 -0.76
N ILE A 88 12.63 -1.68 -0.14
CA ILE A 88 13.17 -0.79 0.87
C ILE A 88 14.39 -0.09 0.31
N ILE A 89 14.37 1.23 0.28
CA ILE A 89 15.52 2.05 -0.11
C ILE A 89 16.36 2.31 1.15
N ASN A 90 17.39 1.52 1.31
CA ASN A 90 18.30 1.54 2.46
C ASN A 90 19.64 2.17 2.05
N GLY A 91 19.73 3.50 2.09
CA GLY A 91 20.87 4.22 1.54
C GLY A 91 21.03 3.97 0.03
N ASP A 92 22.18 3.43 -0.36
CA ASP A 92 22.47 3.09 -1.78
C ASP A 92 21.96 1.69 -2.17
N GLN A 93 21.43 0.92 -1.23
CA GLN A 93 20.95 -0.43 -1.46
C GLN A 93 19.42 -0.46 -1.58
N THR A 94 18.93 -1.27 -2.51
CA THR A 94 17.51 -1.62 -2.61
C THR A 94 17.32 -3.05 -2.14
N ILE A 95 16.47 -3.22 -1.13
CA ILE A 95 16.19 -4.51 -0.50
C ILE A 95 14.75 -4.86 -0.74
N TYR A 96 14.49 -6.11 -1.06
CA TYR A 96 13.15 -6.62 -1.33
C TYR A 96 12.60 -7.39 -0.15
N GLY A 97 11.30 -7.30 0.05
CA GLY A 97 10.60 -8.01 1.11
C GLY A 97 9.13 -8.25 0.77
N LEU A 98 8.47 -8.96 1.67
CA LEU A 98 7.03 -9.21 1.61
C LEU A 98 6.37 -8.62 2.86
N LEU A 99 5.37 -7.79 2.64
CA LEU A 99 4.50 -7.29 3.70
C LEU A 99 3.64 -8.46 4.18
N LYS A 100 3.76 -8.80 5.47
CA LYS A 100 3.09 -9.96 6.06
C LYS A 100 1.79 -9.59 6.77
N ASN A 101 1.86 -8.68 7.71
CA ASN A 101 0.72 -8.29 8.53
C ASN A 101 0.92 -6.91 9.18
N TYR A 102 -0.11 -6.47 9.88
CA TYR A 102 -0.09 -5.28 10.70
C TYR A 102 -0.21 -5.66 12.19
N ASP A 103 0.67 -5.12 13.01
CA ASP A 103 0.60 -5.25 14.46
C ASP A 103 -0.22 -4.08 15.03
N VAL A 104 -1.44 -4.35 15.45
CA VAL A 104 -2.38 -3.35 15.98
C VAL A 104 -1.88 -2.72 17.26
N ASN A 105 -1.20 -3.49 18.11
CA ASN A 105 -0.69 -3.00 19.40
C ASN A 105 0.50 -2.04 19.22
N LYS A 106 1.40 -2.36 18.33
CA LYS A 106 2.59 -1.55 18.02
C LYS A 106 2.33 -0.51 16.93
N LYS A 107 1.22 -0.64 16.20
CA LYS A 107 0.83 0.21 15.06
C LYS A 107 1.90 0.26 13.96
N VAL A 108 2.42 -0.89 13.60
CA VAL A 108 3.44 -1.06 12.57
C VAL A 108 3.11 -2.18 11.61
N LEU A 109 3.58 -2.05 10.38
CA LEU A 109 3.59 -3.13 9.41
C LEU A 109 4.81 -4.02 9.63
N ASN A 110 4.64 -5.32 9.49
CA ASN A 110 5.72 -6.30 9.53
C ASN A 110 6.05 -6.77 8.12
N ILE A 111 7.30 -6.58 7.73
CA ILE A 111 7.84 -6.98 6.43
C ILE A 111 8.91 -8.02 6.65
N THR A 112 8.78 -9.18 6.00
CA THR A 112 9.83 -10.18 5.96
C THR A 112 10.78 -9.87 4.82
N LEU A 113 12.06 -9.69 5.12
CA LEU A 113 13.08 -9.43 4.11
C LEU A 113 13.43 -10.71 3.35
N LEU A 114 13.61 -10.61 2.05
CA LEU A 114 14.03 -11.71 1.18
C LEU A 114 15.55 -11.91 1.20
N SER A 115 16.30 -10.91 1.61
CA SER A 115 17.75 -10.96 1.80
C SER A 115 18.15 -10.25 3.08
N GLY A 116 19.24 -10.72 3.72
CA GLY A 116 19.76 -10.07 4.92
C GLY A 116 20.37 -8.70 4.63
N ILE A 117 20.37 -7.85 5.66
CA ILE A 117 21.07 -6.57 5.66
C ILE A 117 21.91 -6.46 6.93
N ASP A 118 23.07 -5.83 6.82
CA ASP A 118 23.98 -5.64 7.97
C ASP A 118 23.55 -4.47 8.85
N LYS A 119 23.02 -3.41 8.22
CA LYS A 119 22.62 -2.19 8.91
C LYS A 119 21.41 -1.56 8.25
N LEU A 120 20.45 -1.14 9.08
CA LEU A 120 19.32 -0.32 8.66
C LEU A 120 19.69 1.15 8.71
N GLU A 121 19.66 1.83 7.58
CA GLU A 121 19.88 3.26 7.50
C GLU A 121 18.73 4.05 8.12
N LYS A 122 19.06 5.18 8.72
CA LYS A 122 18.08 6.09 9.29
C LYS A 122 17.16 6.64 8.18
N ASN A 123 15.84 6.59 8.43
CA ASN A 123 14.82 7.03 7.47
C ASN A 123 14.75 6.24 6.16
N ALA A 124 15.12 4.96 6.16
CA ALA A 124 14.87 4.09 5.02
C ALA A 124 13.37 4.07 4.67
N LYS A 125 13.06 4.26 3.39
CA LYS A 125 11.69 4.35 2.89
C LYS A 125 11.25 3.06 2.22
N VAL A 126 9.98 2.73 2.38
CA VAL A 126 9.37 1.52 1.84
C VAL A 126 8.36 1.87 0.76
N TYR A 127 8.50 1.21 -0.37
CA TYR A 127 7.63 1.37 -1.55
C TYR A 127 7.15 0.00 -2.04
N THR A 128 6.10 -0.01 -2.84
CA THR A 128 5.74 -1.22 -3.59
C THR A 128 6.81 -1.55 -4.61
N SER A 129 7.14 -2.85 -4.76
CA SER A 129 8.17 -3.29 -5.71
C SER A 129 7.64 -3.53 -7.13
N GLY A 130 6.33 -3.70 -7.29
CA GLY A 130 5.72 -4.11 -8.55
C GLY A 130 6.05 -5.54 -8.98
N LEU A 131 6.74 -6.31 -8.14
CA LEU A 131 7.05 -7.71 -8.36
C LEU A 131 5.86 -8.57 -7.90
N GLY A 132 5.47 -9.53 -8.71
CA GLY A 132 4.32 -10.40 -8.43
C GLY A 132 2.96 -9.75 -8.72
N GLY A 133 1.93 -10.60 -8.78
CA GLY A 133 0.60 -10.19 -9.25
C GLY A 133 0.64 -9.69 -10.70
N ASP A 134 -0.43 -9.75 -11.41
CA ASP A 134 -0.52 -9.43 -12.85
C ASP A 134 -0.16 -7.96 -13.23
N GLY A 135 0.77 -7.33 -12.52
CA GLY A 135 1.20 -5.94 -12.74
C GLY A 135 0.18 -4.89 -12.33
N LYS A 136 -0.88 -5.29 -11.64
CA LYS A 136 -1.97 -4.40 -11.22
C LYS A 136 -1.60 -3.49 -10.05
N CYS A 137 -0.66 -3.91 -9.20
CA CYS A 137 -0.09 -3.06 -8.16
C CYS A 137 1.22 -2.46 -8.69
N PRO A 138 1.24 -1.16 -9.03
CA PRO A 138 2.40 -0.56 -9.66
C PRO A 138 3.62 -0.46 -8.73
N LYS A 139 4.81 -0.41 -9.32
CA LYS A 139 6.06 -0.15 -8.60
C LYS A 139 6.14 1.31 -8.14
N GLY A 140 6.70 1.53 -6.95
CA GLY A 140 7.09 2.87 -6.47
C GLY A 140 6.03 3.62 -5.69
N ILE A 141 4.95 2.96 -5.26
CA ILE A 141 3.94 3.60 -4.39
C ILE A 141 4.46 3.61 -2.96
N TYR A 142 4.47 4.78 -2.34
CA TYR A 142 5.00 4.99 -1.00
C TYR A 142 4.11 4.32 0.07
N ILE A 143 4.73 3.53 0.95
CA ILE A 143 4.05 2.83 2.05
C ILE A 143 4.36 3.48 3.40
N GLY A 144 5.63 3.73 3.68
CA GLY A 144 6.02 4.31 4.95
C GLY A 144 7.52 4.29 5.18
N LYS A 145 7.92 4.56 6.43
CA LYS A 145 9.32 4.59 6.87
C LYS A 145 9.66 3.37 7.71
N ALA A 146 10.81 2.78 7.45
CA ALA A 146 11.38 1.73 8.27
C ALA A 146 11.63 2.23 9.70
N LYS A 147 11.25 1.43 10.69
CA LYS A 147 11.39 1.77 12.10
C LYS A 147 12.46 0.93 12.80
N LYS A 148 12.36 -0.40 12.69
CA LYS A 148 13.24 -1.33 13.39
C LYS A 148 13.43 -2.62 12.61
N LEU A 149 14.66 -3.13 12.64
CA LEU A 149 15.01 -4.44 12.12
C LEU A 149 15.12 -5.44 13.27
N VAL A 150 14.45 -6.58 13.13
CA VAL A 150 14.46 -7.67 14.12
C VAL A 150 14.85 -8.96 13.43
N THR A 151 15.88 -9.63 13.94
CA THR A 151 16.23 -10.98 13.53
C THR A 151 15.37 -11.97 14.31
N GLN A 152 14.70 -12.87 13.61
CA GLN A 152 13.86 -13.88 14.24
C GLN A 152 14.71 -14.93 15.00
N SER A 153 14.05 -15.73 15.82
CA SER A 153 14.68 -16.77 16.65
C SER A 153 15.41 -17.87 15.84
N ASP A 154 15.10 -18.01 14.55
CA ASP A 154 15.82 -18.92 13.65
C ASP A 154 17.22 -18.41 13.26
N GLY A 155 17.56 -17.16 13.60
CA GLY A 155 18.84 -16.52 13.31
C GLY A 155 19.05 -16.10 11.84
N THR A 156 18.11 -16.39 10.96
CA THR A 156 18.21 -16.15 9.51
C THR A 156 17.14 -15.22 8.96
N THR A 157 15.92 -15.34 9.45
CA THR A 157 14.80 -14.51 8.99
C THR A 157 14.83 -13.12 9.64
N MET A 158 14.84 -12.09 8.83
CA MET A 158 14.79 -10.70 9.28
C MET A 158 13.42 -10.10 9.01
N THR A 159 12.86 -9.46 10.04
CA THR A 159 11.60 -8.72 9.96
C THR A 159 11.85 -7.24 10.16
N LEU A 160 11.37 -6.44 9.22
CA LEU A 160 11.40 -4.99 9.28
C LEU A 160 10.05 -4.48 9.76
N THR A 161 10.05 -3.64 10.81
CA THR A 161 8.85 -2.92 11.21
C THR A 161 8.80 -1.56 10.51
N VAL A 162 7.63 -1.20 10.02
CA VAL A 162 7.43 0.02 9.21
C VAL A 162 6.27 0.82 9.77
N LYS A 163 6.50 2.11 9.95
CA LYS A 163 5.44 3.07 10.27
C LYS A 163 4.78 3.54 8.98
N THR A 164 3.47 3.38 8.89
CA THR A 164 2.69 3.79 7.73
C THR A 164 2.70 5.30 7.52
N ALA A 165 2.76 5.74 6.28
CA ALA A 165 2.62 7.15 5.91
C ALA A 165 1.15 7.59 5.84
N ALA A 166 0.27 6.69 5.41
CA ALA A 166 -1.17 6.94 5.28
C ALA A 166 -1.86 7.13 6.64
N GLN A 167 -2.97 7.85 6.63
CA GLN A 167 -3.79 8.12 7.82
C GLN A 167 -5.05 7.27 7.80
N PHE A 168 -5.03 6.11 8.45
CA PHE A 168 -6.14 5.16 8.47
C PHE A 168 -7.33 5.57 9.33
N LYS A 169 -7.20 6.56 10.18
CA LYS A 169 -8.29 7.00 11.06
C LYS A 169 -9.43 7.69 10.32
N ASP A 170 -9.11 8.46 9.31
CA ASP A 170 -10.07 9.27 8.56
C ASP A 170 -9.86 9.06 7.06
N LEU A 171 -10.47 8.01 6.54
CA LEU A 171 -10.48 7.67 5.12
C LEU A 171 -11.83 8.07 4.51
N SER A 172 -11.97 9.32 4.09
CA SER A 172 -13.18 9.82 3.41
C SER A 172 -13.03 9.79 1.90
N TYR A 173 -11.84 10.12 1.40
CA TYR A 173 -11.50 10.13 -0.02
C TYR A 173 -10.18 9.40 -0.24
N VAL A 174 -10.15 8.60 -1.30
CA VAL A 174 -9.00 7.80 -1.70
C VAL A 174 -8.79 7.88 -3.20
N SER A 175 -7.65 7.42 -3.68
CA SER A 175 -7.36 7.30 -5.10
C SER A 175 -6.95 5.90 -5.47
N VAL A 176 -7.57 5.34 -6.49
CA VAL A 176 -7.14 4.10 -7.12
C VAL A 176 -6.05 4.41 -8.13
N VAL A 177 -4.91 3.75 -8.00
CA VAL A 177 -3.73 3.98 -8.86
C VAL A 177 -3.74 3.00 -10.02
N LYS A 178 -3.65 3.53 -11.23
CA LYS A 178 -3.62 2.76 -12.48
C LYS A 178 -2.32 3.01 -13.22
N LYS A 179 -1.72 1.94 -13.75
CA LYS A 179 -0.61 2.10 -14.69
C LYS A 179 -1.16 2.56 -16.03
N VAL A 180 -0.55 3.59 -16.62
CA VAL A 180 -0.82 3.99 -18.00
C VAL A 180 -0.16 2.95 -18.91
N ASN A 181 -0.95 2.08 -19.53
CA ASN A 181 -0.47 1.26 -20.63
C ASN A 181 -0.24 2.19 -21.81
N GLY A 182 0.95 2.16 -22.40
CA GLY A 182 1.34 3.04 -23.49
C GLY A 182 0.63 2.84 -24.84
N ASN A 183 -0.60 2.28 -24.83
CA ASN A 183 -1.41 1.99 -26.00
C ASN A 183 -2.88 2.41 -25.80
N GLU A 184 -3.09 3.64 -25.35
CA GLU A 184 -4.39 4.29 -25.58
C GLU A 184 -4.12 5.60 -26.32
N GLU A 185 -4.06 5.49 -27.65
CA GLU A 185 -4.35 6.61 -28.55
C GLU A 185 -5.88 6.79 -28.64
#